data_6a76f479129c801d4d1524f2fb5e7954
#
_entry.id   6a76f479129c801d4d1524f2fb5e7954
#
_cell.length_a   1.000
_cell.length_b   1.000
_cell.length_c   1.000
_cell.angle_alpha   90.00
_cell.angle_beta   90.00
_cell.angle_gamma   90.00
#
_symmetry.space_group_name_H-M   'P 1'
#
loop_
_entity.id
_entity.type
_entity.pdbx_description
1 polymer ?
#
loop_
_entity_poly.entity_id
_entity_poly.type
_entity_poly.pdbx_seq_one_letter_code
_entity_poly.pdbx_strand_id
1 'polypeptide(L)'
;PPEKPFLIGSGADLKHLSASYGNEKYTNKVFALTADINLNDKAWTPIGTSGTLFTGTFDGKSHAITGMRVEGTNYLGLFGVIKATVKNLTVVGVVTGEKGIDGILAGQIQGGSTISGVTTKGSVTGGGSDVGGIAGDIKLGTGSVTVSDCVNYATITCTSGGTALAGGITGGTDTLAVTVTIKNCVNYGNITSNGNFVGGIVGLLRKPNDSLVENCKNFGNITGKTGTGG
;
A
#
# COMPACT_ATOMS: atom_id res chain seq x y z
N PRO A 1 -5.31 -8.36 29.99
CA PRO A 1 -6.29 -7.63 29.19
C PRO A 1 -5.65 -7.19 27.88
N PRO A 2 -6.39 -7.17 26.74
CA PRO A 2 -5.84 -6.61 25.51
C PRO A 2 -5.40 -5.16 25.74
N GLU A 3 -4.25 -4.79 25.17
CA GLU A 3 -3.71 -3.44 25.30
C GLU A 3 -4.70 -2.43 24.71
N LYS A 4 -4.96 -1.32 25.44
CA LYS A 4 -5.85 -0.27 24.92
C LYS A 4 -5.22 0.39 23.70
N PRO A 5 -5.95 0.58 22.61
CA PRO A 5 -5.40 1.24 21.42
C PRO A 5 -5.10 2.72 21.67
N PHE A 6 -4.10 3.22 20.99
CA PHE A 6 -3.94 4.66 20.79
C PHE A 6 -5.05 5.15 19.85
N LEU A 7 -5.86 6.08 20.32
CA LEU A 7 -6.97 6.63 19.56
C LEU A 7 -6.50 7.79 18.70
N ILE A 8 -6.93 7.79 17.44
CA ILE A 8 -6.61 8.81 16.45
C ILE A 8 -7.92 9.38 15.93
N GLY A 9 -8.25 10.61 16.32
CA GLY A 9 -9.51 11.25 15.98
C GLY A 9 -9.36 12.48 15.07
N SER A 10 -8.13 12.88 14.77
CA SER A 10 -7.88 14.09 13.98
C SER A 10 -6.64 13.98 13.10
N GLY A 11 -6.53 14.89 12.11
CA GLY A 11 -5.32 15.03 11.31
C GLY A 11 -4.08 15.40 12.13
N ALA A 12 -4.27 16.11 13.25
CA ALA A 12 -3.18 16.44 14.17
C ALA A 12 -2.64 15.19 14.88
N ASP A 13 -3.52 14.30 15.35
CA ASP A 13 -3.11 13.03 15.97
C ASP A 13 -2.35 12.14 14.97
N LEU A 14 -2.87 12.04 13.74
CA LEU A 14 -2.25 11.23 12.69
C LEU A 14 -0.88 11.82 12.29
N LYS A 15 -0.77 13.15 12.19
CA LYS A 15 0.50 13.83 11.92
C LYS A 15 1.49 13.65 13.07
N HIS A 16 1.01 13.69 14.31
CA HIS A 16 1.85 13.42 15.47
C HIS A 16 2.39 11.99 15.43
N LEU A 17 1.56 11.00 15.09
CA LEU A 17 2.02 9.62 14.91
C LEU A 17 3.10 9.54 13.83
N SER A 18 2.89 10.15 12.65
CA SER A 18 3.88 10.16 11.57
C SER A 18 5.22 10.75 12.02
N ALA A 19 5.19 11.91 12.66
CA ALA A 19 6.39 12.62 13.08
C ALA A 19 7.15 11.94 14.24
N SER A 20 6.42 11.21 15.09
CA SER A 20 6.97 10.58 16.31
C SER A 20 7.17 9.07 16.15
N TYR A 21 6.83 8.49 15.01
CA TYR A 21 7.00 7.06 14.81
C TYR A 21 8.50 6.70 14.79
N GLY A 22 8.86 5.65 15.51
CA GLY A 22 10.26 5.30 15.83
C GLY A 22 10.57 5.47 17.30
N ASN A 23 9.75 6.18 18.05
CA ASN A 23 9.78 6.14 19.50
C ASN A 23 9.27 4.78 19.97
N GLU A 24 9.96 4.14 20.91
CA GLU A 24 9.60 2.83 21.48
C GLU A 24 8.15 2.77 21.99
N LYS A 25 7.62 3.90 22.44
CA LYS A 25 6.23 4.05 22.87
C LYS A 25 5.22 3.59 21.82
N TYR A 26 5.53 3.69 20.53
CA TYR A 26 4.63 3.41 19.43
C TYR A 26 4.93 2.08 18.71
N THR A 27 6.06 1.46 19.02
CA THR A 27 6.45 0.18 18.39
C THR A 27 5.55 -0.96 18.83
N ASN A 28 5.06 -1.74 17.88
CA ASN A 28 4.16 -2.90 18.09
C ASN A 28 2.85 -2.57 18.83
N LYS A 29 2.39 -1.31 18.74
CA LYS A 29 1.16 -0.88 19.40
C LYS A 29 -0.06 -1.01 18.49
N VAL A 30 -1.22 -0.87 19.12
CA VAL A 30 -2.51 -0.84 18.42
C VAL A 30 -2.96 0.61 18.30
N PHE A 31 -3.28 1.03 17.08
CA PHE A 31 -3.85 2.33 16.75
C PHE A 31 -5.25 2.11 16.18
N ALA A 32 -6.19 2.96 16.55
CA ALA A 32 -7.55 2.90 16.04
C ALA A 32 -8.08 4.28 15.71
N LEU A 33 -8.67 4.42 14.53
CA LEU A 33 -9.39 5.64 14.18
C LEU A 33 -10.70 5.73 14.99
N THR A 34 -11.10 6.93 15.33
CA THR A 34 -12.35 7.24 16.03
C THR A 34 -13.27 8.16 15.23
N ALA A 35 -12.78 8.68 14.10
CA ALA A 35 -13.50 9.55 13.18
C ALA A 35 -12.85 9.51 11.80
N ASP A 36 -13.56 9.99 10.79
CA ASP A 36 -12.99 10.30 9.49
C ASP A 36 -12.01 11.47 9.60
N ILE A 37 -10.88 11.38 8.90
CA ILE A 37 -9.81 12.36 8.96
C ILE A 37 -9.61 12.97 7.58
N ASN A 38 -9.70 14.31 7.47
CA ASN A 38 -9.33 15.04 6.28
C ASN A 38 -7.96 15.71 6.48
N LEU A 39 -7.00 15.39 5.64
CA LEU A 39 -5.66 15.99 5.64
C LEU A 39 -5.60 17.29 4.83
N ASN A 40 -6.73 17.71 4.23
CA ASN A 40 -6.91 18.99 3.53
C ASN A 40 -5.92 19.23 2.39
N ASP A 41 -5.58 18.19 1.64
CA ASP A 41 -4.63 18.18 0.52
C ASP A 41 -3.24 18.72 0.88
N LYS A 42 -2.90 18.69 2.17
CA LYS A 42 -1.57 19.07 2.63
C LYS A 42 -0.57 17.94 2.44
N ALA A 43 0.69 18.34 2.30
CA ALA A 43 1.80 17.40 2.22
C ALA A 43 1.79 16.42 3.41
N TRP A 44 1.90 15.15 3.09
CA TRP A 44 1.93 14.06 4.06
C TRP A 44 3.29 13.40 4.08
N THR A 45 3.81 13.14 5.27
CA THR A 45 5.00 12.32 5.49
C THR A 45 4.55 10.91 5.83
N PRO A 46 4.94 9.88 5.07
CA PRO A 46 4.57 8.50 5.35
C PRO A 46 4.95 8.03 6.76
N ILE A 47 4.08 7.25 7.40
CA ILE A 47 4.37 6.62 8.68
C ILE A 47 5.30 5.43 8.46
N GLY A 48 6.43 5.40 9.14
CA GLY A 48 7.44 4.35 8.99
C GLY A 48 8.32 4.51 7.74
N THR A 49 9.54 4.02 7.83
CA THR A 49 10.57 4.08 6.78
C THR A 49 11.24 2.72 6.65
N SER A 50 12.15 2.55 5.71
CA SER A 50 12.96 1.33 5.59
C SER A 50 13.87 1.07 6.81
N GLY A 51 14.26 2.11 7.53
CA GLY A 51 15.04 2.01 8.77
C GLY A 51 14.20 1.87 10.04
N THR A 52 12.93 2.28 9.97
CA THR A 52 12.00 2.24 11.11
C THR A 52 10.63 1.85 10.61
N LEU A 53 10.40 0.56 10.47
CA LEU A 53 9.16 0.01 9.92
C LEU A 53 7.96 0.35 10.80
N PHE A 54 6.81 0.65 10.20
CA PHE A 54 5.57 0.63 10.98
C PHE A 54 5.24 -0.82 11.36
N THR A 55 5.09 -1.06 12.66
CA THR A 55 4.78 -2.37 13.25
C THR A 55 3.56 -2.28 14.15
N GLY A 56 2.94 -3.40 14.46
CA GLY A 56 1.75 -3.45 15.29
C GLY A 56 0.45 -3.51 14.48
N THR A 57 -0.58 -2.81 14.92
CA THR A 57 -1.89 -2.83 14.28
C THR A 57 -2.41 -1.43 14.04
N PHE A 58 -2.91 -1.15 12.83
CA PHE A 58 -3.68 0.04 12.50
C PHE A 58 -5.10 -0.38 12.08
N ASP A 59 -6.09 -0.11 12.92
CA ASP A 59 -7.49 -0.40 12.64
C ASP A 59 -8.24 0.89 12.28
N GLY A 60 -8.61 1.02 11.04
CA GLY A 60 -9.38 2.16 10.55
C GLY A 60 -10.80 2.24 11.09
N LYS A 61 -11.32 1.18 11.72
CA LYS A 61 -12.70 1.12 12.25
C LYS A 61 -13.76 1.55 11.24
N SER A 62 -13.51 1.28 9.96
CA SER A 62 -14.31 1.68 8.80
C SER A 62 -14.35 3.20 8.54
N HIS A 63 -13.47 3.96 9.18
CA HIS A 63 -13.28 5.38 8.89
C HIS A 63 -12.39 5.61 7.67
N ALA A 64 -12.42 6.85 7.17
CA ALA A 64 -11.65 7.29 6.02
C ALA A 64 -10.56 8.31 6.40
N ILE A 65 -9.41 8.20 5.74
CA ILE A 65 -8.39 9.25 5.68
C ILE A 65 -8.43 9.81 4.27
N THR A 66 -8.72 11.08 4.13
CA THR A 66 -8.91 11.76 2.85
C THR A 66 -7.97 12.97 2.70
N GLY A 67 -7.83 13.48 1.47
CA GLY A 67 -6.99 14.66 1.20
C GLY A 67 -5.50 14.41 1.48
N MET A 68 -5.02 13.19 1.30
CA MET A 68 -3.60 12.86 1.44
C MET A 68 -2.86 13.24 0.15
N ARG A 69 -1.76 13.99 0.28
CA ARG A 69 -0.83 14.29 -0.81
C ARG A 69 0.57 13.88 -0.41
N VAL A 70 1.16 12.95 -1.13
CA VAL A 70 2.52 12.44 -0.90
C VAL A 70 3.36 12.66 -2.13
N GLU A 71 4.51 13.28 -1.97
CA GLU A 71 5.49 13.49 -3.04
C GLU A 71 6.89 13.12 -2.55
N GLY A 72 7.72 12.51 -3.39
CA GLY A 72 9.08 12.14 -2.98
C GLY A 72 9.75 11.07 -3.83
N THR A 73 10.80 10.48 -3.28
CA THR A 73 11.72 9.60 -4.03
C THR A 73 11.80 8.17 -3.50
N ASN A 74 11.22 7.88 -2.34
CA ASN A 74 11.31 6.57 -1.72
C ASN A 74 9.92 5.98 -1.49
N TYR A 75 9.79 5.08 -0.57
CA TYR A 75 8.53 4.40 -0.25
C TYR A 75 7.41 5.37 0.10
N LEU A 76 6.45 5.55 -0.81
CA LEU A 76 5.39 6.54 -0.68
C LEU A 76 4.01 5.92 -0.47
N GLY A 77 3.23 6.53 0.41
CA GLY A 77 1.86 6.16 0.77
C GLY A 77 1.43 6.78 2.10
N LEU A 78 0.31 6.32 2.65
CA LEU A 78 -0.04 6.64 4.03
C LEU A 78 1.07 6.13 4.96
N PHE A 79 1.56 4.94 4.68
CA PHE A 79 2.75 4.33 5.28
C PHE A 79 3.89 4.27 4.26
N GLY A 80 5.13 4.40 4.73
CA GLY A 80 6.32 4.13 3.90
C GLY A 80 6.57 2.63 3.79
N VAL A 81 7.06 2.02 4.86
CA VAL A 81 7.32 0.58 4.94
C VAL A 81 6.64 -0.01 6.16
N ILE A 82 5.93 -1.12 5.99
CA ILE A 82 5.18 -1.76 7.06
C ILE A 82 5.55 -3.24 7.24
N LYS A 83 5.54 -3.67 8.51
CA LYS A 83 5.45 -5.07 8.94
C LYS A 83 4.37 -5.16 10.01
N ALA A 84 3.10 -5.14 9.58
CA ALA A 84 1.98 -4.80 10.45
C ALA A 84 0.66 -5.46 10.04
N THR A 85 -0.33 -5.35 10.90
CA THR A 85 -1.74 -5.55 10.54
C THR A 85 -2.39 -4.20 10.27
N VAL A 86 -2.92 -4.01 9.04
CA VAL A 86 -3.73 -2.84 8.68
C VAL A 86 -5.09 -3.30 8.20
N LYS A 87 -6.16 -2.75 8.79
CA LYS A 87 -7.50 -3.22 8.47
C LYS A 87 -8.59 -2.16 8.54
N ASN A 88 -9.71 -2.43 7.84
CA ASN A 88 -10.95 -1.65 7.91
C ASN A 88 -10.73 -0.14 7.67
N LEU A 89 -10.04 0.22 6.59
CA LEU A 89 -9.61 1.59 6.35
C LEU A 89 -9.91 2.02 4.90
N THR A 90 -10.42 3.23 4.73
CA THR A 90 -10.43 3.89 3.43
C THR A 90 -9.34 4.95 3.38
N VAL A 91 -8.51 4.95 2.33
CA VAL A 91 -7.49 5.97 2.09
C VAL A 91 -7.74 6.64 0.74
N VAL A 92 -7.87 7.97 0.74
CA VAL A 92 -8.07 8.78 -0.47
C VAL A 92 -6.94 9.78 -0.59
N GLY A 93 -6.15 9.69 -1.67
CA GLY A 93 -5.02 10.58 -1.82
C GLY A 93 -4.39 10.56 -3.21
N VAL A 94 -3.39 11.43 -3.34
CA VAL A 94 -2.53 11.54 -4.50
C VAL A 94 -1.11 11.22 -4.07
N VAL A 95 -0.49 10.26 -4.74
CA VAL A 95 0.90 9.87 -4.53
C VAL A 95 1.67 10.13 -5.81
N THR A 96 2.77 10.89 -5.71
CA THR A 96 3.64 11.22 -6.84
C THR A 96 5.08 10.87 -6.48
N GLY A 97 5.57 9.76 -7.02
CA GLY A 97 6.93 9.27 -6.83
C GLY A 97 7.83 9.64 -8.01
N GLU A 98 9.01 10.17 -7.73
CA GLU A 98 10.04 10.39 -8.75
C GLU A 98 10.84 9.11 -9.02
N LYS A 99 11.19 8.42 -7.95
CA LYS A 99 11.97 7.16 -7.96
C LYS A 99 11.54 6.38 -6.73
N GLY A 100 11.13 5.17 -6.86
CA GLY A 100 10.80 4.43 -5.67
C GLY A 100 9.70 3.40 -5.86
N ILE A 101 9.02 3.16 -4.78
CA ILE A 101 8.02 2.12 -4.62
C ILE A 101 6.80 2.79 -4.00
N ASP A 102 5.71 2.87 -4.77
CA ASP A 102 4.63 3.81 -4.52
C ASP A 102 3.26 3.11 -4.48
N GLY A 103 2.49 3.35 -3.42
CA GLY A 103 1.11 2.89 -3.28
C GLY A 103 0.28 3.82 -2.40
N ILE A 104 -1.04 3.79 -2.51
CA ILE A 104 -1.90 4.67 -1.68
C ILE A 104 -1.79 4.30 -0.20
N LEU A 105 -1.83 3.01 0.13
CA LEU A 105 -1.71 2.57 1.52
C LEU A 105 -0.25 2.56 1.96
N ALA A 106 0.63 1.91 1.20
CA ALA A 106 2.03 1.76 1.58
C ALA A 106 2.95 1.73 0.36
N GLY A 107 4.17 2.25 0.52
CA GLY A 107 5.22 1.98 -0.45
C GLY A 107 5.54 0.50 -0.46
N GLN A 108 5.94 -0.06 0.68
CA GLN A 108 6.32 -1.47 0.78
C GLN A 108 5.64 -2.19 1.94
N ILE A 109 5.23 -3.44 1.70
CA ILE A 109 4.75 -4.38 2.71
C ILE A 109 5.79 -5.49 2.90
N GLN A 110 6.20 -5.76 4.13
CA GLN A 110 7.16 -6.81 4.45
C GLN A 110 6.50 -8.06 5.03
N GLY A 111 7.22 -9.19 4.97
CA GLY A 111 6.80 -10.48 5.51
C GLY A 111 6.34 -10.42 6.96
N GLY A 112 5.25 -11.13 7.28
CA GLY A 112 4.57 -11.08 8.56
C GLY A 112 3.43 -10.05 8.63
N SER A 113 3.02 -9.47 7.50
CA SER A 113 1.94 -8.46 7.46
C SER A 113 0.59 -9.06 7.07
N THR A 114 -0.48 -8.41 7.54
CA THR A 114 -1.86 -8.69 7.14
C THR A 114 -2.57 -7.39 6.79
N ILE A 115 -3.07 -7.29 5.56
CA ILE A 115 -3.85 -6.16 5.07
C ILE A 115 -5.26 -6.66 4.74
N SER A 116 -6.29 -6.10 5.34
CA SER A 116 -7.65 -6.58 5.11
C SER A 116 -8.71 -5.48 5.15
N GLY A 117 -9.68 -5.56 4.24
CA GLY A 117 -10.79 -4.60 4.20
C GLY A 117 -10.31 -3.15 3.96
N VAL A 118 -9.28 -2.96 3.14
CA VAL A 118 -8.75 -1.65 2.79
C VAL A 118 -9.31 -1.20 1.44
N THR A 119 -9.79 0.03 1.39
CA THR A 119 -10.21 0.69 0.14
C THR A 119 -9.28 1.85 -0.17
N THR A 120 -8.76 1.90 -1.39
CA THR A 120 -7.92 3.02 -1.87
C THR A 120 -8.58 3.76 -3.02
N LYS A 121 -8.44 5.10 -3.03
CA LYS A 121 -8.99 5.99 -4.08
C LYS A 121 -8.00 7.12 -4.37
N GLY A 122 -8.13 7.71 -5.55
CA GLY A 122 -7.29 8.83 -5.99
C GLY A 122 -6.34 8.43 -7.10
N SER A 123 -5.05 8.73 -6.97
CA SER A 123 -4.08 8.39 -8.01
C SER A 123 -2.69 8.08 -7.44
N VAL A 124 -1.98 7.18 -8.11
CA VAL A 124 -0.55 6.93 -7.92
C VAL A 124 0.15 7.17 -9.25
N THR A 125 1.12 8.08 -9.26
CA THR A 125 2.03 8.28 -10.38
C THR A 125 3.44 7.99 -9.90
N GLY A 126 4.04 6.91 -10.36
CA GLY A 126 5.38 6.48 -9.95
C GLY A 126 6.37 6.53 -11.11
N GLY A 127 7.52 7.19 -10.87
CA GLY A 127 8.69 7.19 -11.78
C GLY A 127 9.73 6.12 -11.39
N GLY A 128 9.41 5.30 -10.40
CA GLY A 128 10.29 4.26 -9.88
C GLY A 128 10.04 2.86 -10.41
N SER A 129 10.37 1.87 -9.57
CA SER A 129 10.34 0.47 -9.98
C SER A 129 8.96 -0.17 -9.85
N ASP A 130 8.21 0.13 -8.78
CA ASP A 130 7.03 -0.64 -8.44
C ASP A 130 5.88 0.27 -7.99
N VAL A 131 4.74 0.15 -8.66
CA VAL A 131 3.59 1.02 -8.44
C VAL A 131 2.32 0.18 -8.27
N GLY A 132 1.58 0.43 -7.21
CA GLY A 132 0.33 -0.30 -6.95
C GLY A 132 -0.75 0.52 -6.27
N GLY A 133 -1.99 0.06 -6.37
CA GLY A 133 -3.13 0.76 -5.78
C GLY A 133 -3.17 0.67 -4.26
N ILE A 134 -2.83 -0.49 -3.70
CA ILE A 134 -2.68 -0.70 -2.24
C ILE A 134 -1.22 -0.50 -1.86
N ALA A 135 -0.29 -1.22 -2.48
CA ALA A 135 1.13 -1.14 -2.17
C ALA A 135 1.98 -1.16 -3.43
N GLY A 136 3.09 -0.44 -3.43
CA GLY A 136 4.06 -0.51 -4.51
C GLY A 136 4.62 -1.91 -4.66
N ASP A 137 5.19 -2.48 -3.60
CA ASP A 137 5.62 -3.87 -3.59
C ASP A 137 5.36 -4.61 -2.28
N ILE A 138 5.48 -5.95 -2.36
CA ILE A 138 5.47 -6.87 -1.22
C ILE A 138 6.79 -7.62 -1.23
N LYS A 139 7.71 -7.26 -0.33
CA LYS A 139 9.08 -7.75 -0.40
C LYS A 139 9.80 -7.65 0.94
N LEU A 140 10.91 -8.34 1.06
CA LEU A 140 11.75 -8.39 2.25
C LEU A 140 11.09 -9.01 3.49
N GLY A 141 11.92 -9.29 4.48
CA GLY A 141 11.49 -9.97 5.71
C GLY A 141 11.31 -11.48 5.51
N THR A 142 10.66 -12.10 6.47
CA THR A 142 10.34 -13.52 6.50
C THR A 142 8.89 -13.73 6.90
N GLY A 143 8.33 -14.88 6.56
CA GLY A 143 6.96 -15.22 6.86
C GLY A 143 6.01 -14.96 5.70
N SER A 144 4.72 -14.93 5.98
CA SER A 144 3.69 -14.72 4.98
C SER A 144 3.14 -13.30 4.99
N VAL A 145 2.67 -12.83 3.85
CA VAL A 145 1.83 -11.65 3.72
C VAL A 145 0.46 -12.05 3.20
N THR A 146 -0.57 -11.55 3.85
CA THR A 146 -1.94 -11.70 3.36
C THR A 146 -2.52 -10.34 3.03
N VAL A 147 -3.02 -10.19 1.80
CA VAL A 147 -3.82 -9.03 1.37
C VAL A 147 -5.20 -9.55 0.99
N SER A 148 -6.24 -9.19 1.76
CA SER A 148 -7.57 -9.73 1.54
C SER A 148 -8.67 -8.68 1.58
N ASP A 149 -9.74 -8.92 0.84
CA ASP A 149 -10.96 -8.12 0.88
C ASP A 149 -10.69 -6.62 0.64
N CYS A 150 -9.69 -6.33 -0.21
CA CYS A 150 -9.26 -4.97 -0.51
C CYS A 150 -9.81 -4.50 -1.86
N VAL A 151 -10.08 -3.21 -1.97
CA VAL A 151 -10.62 -2.61 -3.19
C VAL A 151 -9.80 -1.40 -3.60
N ASN A 152 -9.31 -1.39 -4.84
CA ASN A 152 -8.65 -0.23 -5.42
C ASN A 152 -9.56 0.48 -6.44
N TYR A 153 -9.73 1.78 -6.25
CA TYR A 153 -10.33 2.72 -7.22
C TYR A 153 -9.32 3.74 -7.75
N ALA A 154 -8.10 3.76 -7.21
CA ALA A 154 -7.09 4.73 -7.63
C ALA A 154 -6.59 4.42 -9.04
N THR A 155 -6.39 5.45 -9.84
CA THR A 155 -5.68 5.36 -11.12
C THR A 155 -4.20 5.15 -10.87
N ILE A 156 -3.58 4.26 -11.62
CA ILE A 156 -2.18 3.91 -11.48
C ILE A 156 -1.44 4.26 -12.76
N THR A 157 -0.39 5.05 -12.63
CA THR A 157 0.49 5.43 -13.73
C THR A 157 1.95 5.14 -13.37
N CYS A 158 2.57 4.18 -14.02
CA CYS A 158 4.00 3.92 -13.92
C CYS A 158 4.69 4.55 -15.14
N THR A 159 5.46 5.61 -14.92
CA THR A 159 6.16 6.32 -15.99
C THR A 159 7.53 5.72 -16.29
N SER A 160 8.08 4.90 -15.39
CA SER A 160 9.32 4.17 -15.58
C SER A 160 9.15 3.04 -16.59
N GLY A 161 10.19 2.82 -17.39
CA GLY A 161 10.26 1.72 -18.35
C GLY A 161 11.03 0.51 -17.82
N GLY A 162 11.36 -0.41 -18.73
CA GLY A 162 12.18 -1.59 -18.42
C GLY A 162 11.49 -2.52 -17.42
N THR A 163 12.17 -2.89 -16.35
CA THR A 163 11.71 -3.85 -15.37
C THR A 163 10.70 -3.32 -14.36
N ALA A 164 10.17 -2.11 -14.54
CA ALA A 164 9.16 -1.53 -13.67
C ALA A 164 7.87 -2.34 -13.67
N LEU A 165 7.24 -2.41 -12.49
CA LEU A 165 6.08 -3.23 -12.20
C LEU A 165 4.87 -2.35 -11.88
N ALA A 166 3.71 -2.64 -12.46
CA ALA A 166 2.48 -1.93 -12.13
C ALA A 166 1.33 -2.90 -11.91
N GLY A 167 0.58 -2.74 -10.82
CA GLY A 167 -0.55 -3.60 -10.52
C GLY A 167 -1.68 -2.90 -9.77
N GLY A 168 -2.90 -3.37 -9.98
CA GLY A 168 -4.09 -2.78 -9.36
C GLY A 168 -4.09 -2.88 -7.84
N ILE A 169 -3.53 -3.92 -7.28
CA ILE A 169 -3.35 -4.12 -5.83
C ILE A 169 -1.88 -3.90 -5.46
N THR A 170 -0.94 -4.56 -6.10
CA THR A 170 0.49 -4.35 -5.87
C THR A 170 1.27 -4.41 -7.17
N GLY A 171 2.29 -3.56 -7.32
CA GLY A 171 3.18 -3.60 -8.46
C GLY A 171 3.89 -4.94 -8.57
N GLY A 172 4.41 -5.46 -7.49
CA GLY A 172 5.03 -6.76 -7.53
C GLY A 172 5.27 -7.44 -6.19
N THR A 173 5.74 -8.67 -6.31
CA THR A 173 6.30 -9.42 -5.20
C THR A 173 7.69 -9.90 -5.65
N ASP A 174 8.73 -9.28 -5.14
CA ASP A 174 10.10 -9.54 -5.64
C ASP A 174 10.97 -10.23 -4.59
N THR A 175 10.50 -11.34 -4.02
CA THR A 175 11.33 -12.09 -3.07
C THR A 175 11.00 -13.57 -3.09
N LEU A 176 12.03 -14.37 -2.90
CA LEU A 176 11.90 -15.80 -2.66
C LEU A 176 11.64 -16.14 -1.17
N ALA A 177 11.70 -15.16 -0.28
CA ALA A 177 11.62 -15.38 1.16
C ALA A 177 10.23 -15.13 1.76
N VAL A 178 9.33 -14.47 1.05
CA VAL A 178 7.98 -14.12 1.52
C VAL A 178 6.92 -14.85 0.70
N THR A 179 6.06 -15.61 1.35
CA THR A 179 4.86 -16.19 0.74
C THR A 179 3.74 -15.15 0.73
N VAL A 180 3.13 -14.91 -0.42
CA VAL A 180 2.09 -13.90 -0.59
C VAL A 180 0.77 -14.52 -0.96
N THR A 181 -0.28 -14.19 -0.21
CA THR A 181 -1.66 -14.53 -0.53
C THR A 181 -2.45 -13.25 -0.78
N ILE A 182 -2.96 -13.08 -2.00
CA ILE A 182 -3.87 -11.99 -2.36
C ILE A 182 -5.22 -12.60 -2.70
N LYS A 183 -6.26 -12.28 -1.93
CA LYS A 183 -7.56 -12.93 -2.10
C LYS A 183 -8.73 -11.97 -1.97
N ASN A 184 -9.80 -12.25 -2.71
CA ASN A 184 -11.05 -11.47 -2.69
C ASN A 184 -10.82 -9.97 -2.96
N CYS A 185 -9.76 -9.61 -3.69
CA CYS A 185 -9.43 -8.22 -3.97
C CYS A 185 -10.02 -7.79 -5.32
N VAL A 186 -10.38 -6.51 -5.41
CA VAL A 186 -10.97 -5.95 -6.63
C VAL A 186 -10.24 -4.68 -7.04
N ASN A 187 -9.87 -4.60 -8.31
CA ASN A 187 -9.36 -3.38 -8.92
C ASN A 187 -10.40 -2.78 -9.88
N TYR A 188 -10.76 -1.52 -9.65
CA TYR A 188 -11.57 -0.69 -10.55
C TYR A 188 -10.73 0.42 -11.20
N GLY A 189 -9.54 0.70 -10.68
CA GLY A 189 -8.66 1.75 -11.19
C GLY A 189 -8.02 1.37 -12.52
N ASN A 190 -7.92 2.33 -13.42
CA ASN A 190 -7.17 2.15 -14.65
C ASN A 190 -5.67 2.10 -14.36
N ILE A 191 -4.95 1.31 -15.15
CA ILE A 191 -3.51 1.12 -15.01
C ILE A 191 -2.84 1.48 -16.33
N THR A 192 -1.90 2.40 -16.28
CA THR A 192 -1.04 2.75 -17.43
C THR A 192 0.42 2.58 -17.02
N SER A 193 1.21 1.86 -17.82
CA SER A 193 2.61 1.61 -17.49
C SER A 193 3.52 1.60 -18.71
N ASN A 194 4.68 2.22 -18.57
CA ASN A 194 5.80 2.10 -19.49
C ASN A 194 6.71 0.90 -19.15
N GLY A 195 6.52 0.26 -18.01
CA GLY A 195 7.24 -0.94 -17.58
C GLY A 195 6.80 -2.20 -18.33
N ASN A 196 7.58 -3.27 -18.18
CA ASN A 196 7.35 -4.52 -18.88
C ASN A 196 6.34 -5.44 -18.18
N PHE A 197 6.07 -5.21 -16.91
CA PHE A 197 5.19 -6.07 -16.12
C PHE A 197 3.99 -5.28 -15.59
N VAL A 198 2.85 -5.55 -16.17
CA VAL A 198 1.60 -4.85 -15.86
C VAL A 198 0.48 -5.85 -15.66
N GLY A 199 -0.21 -5.80 -14.54
CA GLY A 199 -1.31 -6.69 -14.24
C GLY A 199 -2.48 -6.01 -13.55
N GLY A 200 -3.69 -6.49 -13.78
CA GLY A 200 -4.90 -5.95 -13.17
C GLY A 200 -4.94 -6.06 -11.65
N ILE A 201 -4.26 -7.04 -11.10
CA ILE A 201 -4.12 -7.29 -9.64
C ILE A 201 -2.66 -7.15 -9.23
N VAL A 202 -1.76 -7.90 -9.84
CA VAL A 202 -0.32 -7.93 -9.53
C VAL A 202 0.46 -7.78 -10.83
N GLY A 203 1.41 -6.85 -10.89
CA GLY A 203 2.27 -6.71 -12.06
C GLY A 203 3.23 -7.87 -12.22
N LEU A 204 3.87 -8.31 -11.16
CA LEU A 204 4.76 -9.47 -11.15
C LEU A 204 4.61 -10.27 -9.85
N LEU A 205 4.29 -11.55 -9.96
CA LEU A 205 4.28 -12.48 -8.83
C LEU A 205 5.50 -13.43 -8.96
N ARG A 206 6.50 -13.21 -8.11
CA ARG A 206 7.69 -14.05 -8.06
C ARG A 206 7.57 -15.13 -7.05
N LYS A 207 7.79 -16.19 -6.90
CA LYS A 207 7.59 -17.31 -5.98
C LYS A 207 6.23 -18.00 -6.18
N PRO A 208 6.02 -18.57 -7.35
CA PRO A 208 4.73 -19.15 -7.71
C PRO A 208 4.31 -20.33 -6.82
N ASN A 209 5.25 -21.08 -6.23
CA ASN A 209 4.93 -22.36 -5.61
C ASN A 209 4.14 -22.24 -4.29
N ASP A 210 4.27 -21.11 -3.54
CA ASP A 210 3.61 -20.89 -2.26
C ASP A 210 2.80 -19.59 -2.23
N SER A 211 2.86 -18.80 -3.30
CA SER A 211 2.09 -17.56 -3.41
C SER A 211 0.81 -17.77 -4.20
N LEU A 212 -0.28 -17.14 -3.75
CA LEU A 212 -1.62 -17.38 -4.27
C LEU A 212 -2.33 -16.06 -4.58
N VAL A 213 -2.93 -15.98 -5.76
CA VAL A 213 -3.92 -14.94 -6.10
C VAL A 213 -5.23 -15.65 -6.42
N GLU A 214 -6.26 -15.43 -5.57
CA GLU A 214 -7.53 -16.13 -5.72
C GLU A 214 -8.73 -15.20 -5.56
N ASN A 215 -9.80 -15.48 -6.27
CA ASN A 215 -11.07 -14.74 -6.20
C ASN A 215 -10.89 -13.23 -6.41
N CYS A 216 -9.85 -12.80 -7.13
CA CYS A 216 -9.60 -11.41 -7.43
C CYS A 216 -10.21 -11.01 -8.77
N LYS A 217 -10.63 -9.76 -8.90
CA LYS A 217 -11.26 -9.23 -10.11
C LYS A 217 -10.63 -7.92 -10.52
N ASN A 218 -10.39 -7.77 -11.82
CA ASN A 218 -10.00 -6.49 -12.40
C ASN A 218 -11.12 -5.98 -13.33
N PHE A 219 -11.55 -4.76 -13.10
CA PHE A 219 -12.52 -4.03 -13.94
C PHE A 219 -11.91 -2.77 -14.58
N GLY A 220 -10.69 -2.39 -14.14
CA GLY A 220 -9.96 -1.27 -14.72
C GLY A 220 -9.32 -1.62 -16.06
N ASN A 221 -9.17 -0.64 -16.92
CA ASN A 221 -8.44 -0.78 -18.17
C ASN A 221 -6.93 -0.89 -17.89
N ILE A 222 -6.25 -1.74 -18.64
CA ILE A 222 -4.80 -1.93 -18.54
C ILE A 222 -4.17 -1.49 -19.84
N THR A 223 -3.21 -0.54 -19.75
CA THR A 223 -2.42 -0.08 -20.88
C THR A 223 -0.94 -0.26 -20.55
N GLY A 224 -0.24 -1.11 -21.29
CA GLY A 224 1.18 -1.40 -21.13
C GLY A 224 1.88 -1.57 -22.46
N LYS A 225 3.21 -1.54 -22.45
CA LYS A 225 4.02 -1.78 -23.69
C LYS A 225 4.10 -3.26 -24.05
N THR A 226 4.43 -4.09 -23.06
CA THR A 226 4.63 -5.54 -23.21
C THR A 226 4.29 -6.21 -21.88
N GLY A 227 3.96 -7.52 -21.91
CA GLY A 227 3.71 -8.28 -20.68
C GLY A 227 2.47 -7.83 -19.90
N THR A 228 1.45 -7.35 -20.59
CA THR A 228 0.17 -7.01 -19.94
C THR A 228 -0.61 -8.27 -19.58
N GLY A 229 -1.03 -8.38 -18.33
CA GLY A 229 -1.89 -9.44 -17.82
C GLY A 229 -3.24 -8.89 -17.34
N GLY A 230 -4.31 -9.57 -17.73
CA GLY A 230 -5.69 -9.25 -17.29
C GLY A 230 -6.02 -9.77 -15.89
#